data_5318e6d61ab450b6aa6b84bc881fda9c
#
_entry.id   5318e6d61ab450b6aa6b84bc881fda9c
#
_cell.length_a   1.000
_cell.length_b   1.000
_cell.length_c   1.000
_cell.angle_alpha   90.00
_cell.angle_beta   90.00
_cell.angle_gamma   90.00
#
_symmetry.space_group_name_H-M   'P 1'
#
loop_
_entity.id
_entity.type
_entity.pdbx_description
1 polymer ?
#
loop_
_entity_poly.entity_id
_entity_poly.type
_entity_poly.pdbx_seq_one_letter_code
_entity_poly.pdbx_strand_id
1 'polypeptide(L)'
;KMRRKHVVPLSRQTTDILLQLKTFSGQYRLVFPGRCDINKPMSEASINMVLKRIGYDGRATGHGFRHTMSTILHEQGFNSAWIEMQLAHVDKNAIRGTYNHAQYLDGRREMMQWYADYIDSLSKQESQG
;
A
#
# COMPACT_ATOMS: atom_id res chain seq x y z
N LYS A 1 0.36 -13.58 -12.76
CA LYS A 1 -0.69 -14.53 -12.42
C LYS A 1 -0.30 -15.60 -11.42
N MET A 2 0.72 -15.34 -10.66
CA MET A 2 1.04 -16.26 -9.57
C MET A 2 0.22 -15.84 -8.36
N ARG A 3 -0.73 -16.71 -8.00
CA ARG A 3 -1.60 -16.49 -6.84
C ARG A 3 -0.85 -16.86 -5.57
N ARG A 4 0.10 -16.01 -5.18
CA ARG A 4 0.80 -16.20 -3.93
C ARG A 4 0.12 -15.37 -2.85
N LYS A 5 0.05 -15.92 -1.65
CA LYS A 5 -0.38 -15.17 -0.49
C LYS A 5 0.60 -14.02 -0.28
N HIS A 6 0.08 -12.83 -0.16
CA HIS A 6 0.88 -11.64 0.12
C HIS A 6 0.43 -11.07 1.46
N VAL A 7 1.26 -11.25 2.46
CA VAL A 7 1.00 -10.71 3.79
C VAL A 7 1.56 -9.30 3.84
N VAL A 8 0.73 -8.35 4.23
CA VAL A 8 1.09 -6.95 4.28
C VAL A 8 1.00 -6.46 5.72
N PRO A 9 2.15 -6.17 6.36
CA PRO A 9 2.11 -5.55 7.70
C PRO A 9 1.53 -4.15 7.58
N LEU A 10 0.69 -3.79 8.53
CA LEU A 10 -0.02 -2.53 8.50
C LEU A 10 0.57 -1.56 9.50
N SER A 11 0.68 -0.30 9.11
CA SER A 11 1.00 0.77 10.04
C SER A 11 -0.23 1.02 10.95
N ARG A 12 0.00 1.69 12.07
CA ARG A 12 -1.06 2.08 12.98
C ARG A 12 -2.12 2.93 12.27
N GLN A 13 -1.67 3.87 11.45
CA GLN A 13 -2.55 4.76 10.67
C GLN A 13 -3.40 3.98 9.67
N THR A 14 -2.81 3.02 8.97
CA THR A 14 -3.54 2.18 8.02
C THR A 14 -4.58 1.32 8.74
N THR A 15 -4.21 0.76 9.89
CA THR A 15 -5.13 -0.04 10.71
C THR A 15 -6.35 0.80 11.11
N ASP A 16 -6.11 2.03 11.54
CA ASP A 16 -7.21 2.93 11.94
C ASP A 16 -8.14 3.23 10.77
N ILE A 17 -7.58 3.48 9.58
CA ILE A 17 -8.36 3.72 8.37
C ILE A 17 -9.22 2.50 8.03
N LEU A 18 -8.64 1.31 8.09
CA LEU A 18 -9.36 0.08 7.78
C LEU A 18 -10.47 -0.20 8.79
N LEU A 19 -10.26 0.12 10.06
CA LEU A 19 -11.29 -0.01 11.09
C LEU A 19 -12.47 0.93 10.82
N GLN A 20 -12.19 2.15 10.36
CA GLN A 20 -13.24 3.08 9.95
C GLN A 20 -14.00 2.54 8.74
N LEU A 21 -13.31 1.99 7.75
CA LEU A 21 -13.93 1.39 6.56
C LEU A 21 -14.83 0.21 6.92
N LYS A 22 -14.52 -0.49 8.00
CA LYS A 22 -15.32 -1.64 8.44
C LYS A 22 -16.77 -1.25 8.72
N THR A 23 -17.03 -0.01 9.11
CA THR A 23 -18.40 0.47 9.33
C THR A 23 -19.21 0.51 8.04
N PHE A 24 -18.56 0.63 6.89
CA PHE A 24 -19.20 0.74 5.59
C PHE A 24 -19.22 -0.59 4.82
N SER A 25 -18.13 -1.35 4.87
CA SER A 25 -17.96 -2.55 4.07
C SER A 25 -17.68 -3.82 4.86
N GLY A 26 -17.84 -3.78 6.19
CA GLY A 26 -17.53 -4.93 7.06
C GLY A 26 -18.40 -6.15 6.81
N GLN A 27 -19.58 -5.97 6.21
CA GLN A 27 -20.49 -7.05 5.85
C GLN A 27 -20.02 -7.83 4.61
N TYR A 28 -19.07 -7.30 3.87
CA TYR A 28 -18.57 -7.93 2.66
C TYR A 28 -17.28 -8.69 2.93
N ARG A 29 -17.04 -9.73 2.15
CA ARG A 29 -15.82 -10.52 2.26
C ARG A 29 -14.57 -9.70 1.93
N LEU A 30 -14.68 -8.77 1.01
CA LEU A 30 -13.57 -7.92 0.57
C LEU A 30 -13.62 -6.56 1.23
N VAL A 31 -12.44 -6.00 1.54
CA VAL A 31 -12.32 -4.64 2.09
C VAL A 31 -12.80 -3.61 1.07
N PHE A 32 -12.43 -3.80 -0.19
CA PHE A 32 -12.84 -2.94 -1.30
C PHE A 32 -13.60 -3.78 -2.32
N PRO A 33 -14.91 -4.04 -2.08
CA PRO A 33 -15.71 -4.84 -3.01
C PRO A 33 -15.98 -4.06 -4.29
N GLY A 34 -16.16 -4.81 -5.39
CA GLY A 34 -16.53 -4.22 -6.66
C GLY A 34 -17.96 -3.70 -6.64
N ARG A 35 -18.21 -2.68 -7.43
CA ARG A 35 -19.53 -2.05 -7.50
C ARG A 35 -20.59 -2.96 -8.12
N CYS A 36 -20.21 -3.67 -9.18
CA CYS A 36 -21.13 -4.56 -9.91
C CYS A 36 -21.15 -5.98 -9.35
N ASP A 37 -20.07 -6.40 -8.70
CA ASP A 37 -19.95 -7.73 -8.11
C ASP A 37 -19.16 -7.62 -6.81
N ILE A 38 -19.85 -7.79 -5.69
CA ILE A 38 -19.26 -7.66 -4.35
C ILE A 38 -18.26 -8.78 -4.02
N ASN A 39 -18.24 -9.86 -4.81
CA ASN A 39 -17.30 -10.95 -4.64
C ASN A 39 -15.99 -10.71 -5.39
N LYS A 40 -15.91 -9.67 -6.20
CA LYS A 40 -14.72 -9.27 -6.93
C LYS A 40 -14.18 -7.96 -6.35
N PRO A 41 -12.85 -7.78 -6.33
CA PRO A 41 -12.28 -6.53 -5.81
C PRO A 41 -12.59 -5.35 -6.73
N MET A 42 -12.56 -4.16 -6.14
CA MET A 42 -12.65 -2.91 -6.86
C MET A 42 -11.51 -2.82 -7.89
N SER A 43 -11.80 -2.30 -9.07
CA SER A 43 -10.78 -2.16 -10.11
C SER A 43 -9.79 -1.04 -9.78
N GLU A 44 -8.59 -1.12 -10.34
CA GLU A 44 -7.58 -0.07 -10.19
C GLU A 44 -8.08 1.27 -10.76
N ALA A 45 -8.86 1.22 -11.82
CA ALA A 45 -9.43 2.42 -12.43
C ALA A 45 -10.33 3.17 -11.47
N SER A 46 -10.96 2.48 -10.53
CA SER A 46 -11.83 3.11 -9.52
C SER A 46 -11.07 4.06 -8.61
N ILE A 47 -9.84 3.71 -8.22
CA ILE A 47 -9.00 4.56 -7.38
C ILE A 47 -8.66 5.85 -8.13
N ASN A 48 -8.28 5.75 -9.40
CA ASN A 48 -7.94 6.90 -10.22
C ASN A 48 -9.17 7.78 -10.48
N MET A 49 -10.35 7.18 -10.61
CA MET A 49 -11.60 7.95 -10.75
C MET A 49 -11.90 8.77 -9.49
N VAL A 50 -11.66 8.20 -8.31
CA VAL A 50 -11.82 8.94 -7.05
C VAL A 50 -10.87 10.13 -7.01
N LEU A 51 -9.60 9.90 -7.34
CA LEU A 51 -8.60 10.97 -7.37
C LEU A 51 -9.00 12.09 -8.34
N LYS A 52 -9.54 11.72 -9.50
CA LYS A 52 -10.03 12.68 -10.48
C LYS A 52 -11.18 13.50 -9.92
N ARG A 53 -12.14 12.86 -9.25
CA ARG A 53 -13.31 13.54 -8.70
C ARG A 53 -12.96 14.55 -7.61
N ILE A 54 -11.93 14.31 -6.84
CA ILE A 54 -11.51 15.20 -5.78
C ILE A 54 -10.49 16.27 -6.26
N GLY A 55 -10.25 16.34 -7.57
CA GLY A 55 -9.44 17.41 -8.15
C GLY A 55 -7.97 17.09 -8.38
N TYR A 56 -7.59 15.82 -8.29
CA TYR A 56 -6.19 15.41 -8.47
C TYR A 56 -5.92 14.81 -9.85
N ASP A 57 -6.81 15.01 -10.80
CA ASP A 57 -6.61 14.52 -12.17
C ASP A 57 -5.30 15.09 -12.75
N GLY A 58 -4.43 14.20 -13.22
CA GLY A 58 -3.10 14.59 -13.73
C GLY A 58 -2.08 14.93 -12.66
N ARG A 59 -2.47 14.97 -11.37
CA ARG A 59 -1.54 15.28 -10.25
C ARG A 59 -1.15 14.06 -9.46
N ALA A 60 -2.07 13.10 -9.30
CA ALA A 60 -1.82 11.90 -8.52
C ALA A 60 -2.55 10.71 -9.11
N THR A 61 -1.92 9.55 -9.05
CA THR A 61 -2.51 8.28 -9.43
C THR A 61 -2.15 7.25 -8.38
N GLY A 62 -2.92 6.13 -8.33
CA GLY A 62 -2.58 5.03 -7.43
C GLY A 62 -1.18 4.50 -7.70
N HIS A 63 -0.80 4.37 -8.96
CA HIS A 63 0.54 3.93 -9.36
C HIS A 63 1.61 4.94 -8.96
N GLY A 64 1.30 6.23 -9.06
CA GLY A 64 2.20 7.30 -8.65
C GLY A 64 2.51 7.29 -7.16
N PHE A 65 1.50 7.02 -6.31
CA PHE A 65 1.71 6.86 -4.87
C PHE A 65 2.66 5.71 -4.56
N ARG A 66 2.50 4.61 -5.26
CA ARG A 66 3.34 3.43 -5.12
C ARG A 66 4.79 3.76 -5.50
N HIS A 67 4.99 4.47 -6.60
CA HIS A 67 6.30 4.90 -7.05
C HIS A 67 6.96 5.85 -6.05
N THR A 68 6.21 6.82 -5.54
CA THR A 68 6.68 7.79 -4.55
C THR A 68 7.14 7.08 -3.28
N MET A 69 6.36 6.15 -2.78
CA MET A 69 6.72 5.38 -1.60
C MET A 69 8.04 4.64 -1.82
N SER A 70 8.17 3.97 -2.94
CA SER A 70 9.39 3.23 -3.29
C SER A 70 10.60 4.16 -3.30
N THR A 71 10.48 5.31 -3.94
CA THR A 71 11.57 6.29 -4.03
C THR A 71 11.99 6.79 -2.66
N ILE A 72 11.04 7.20 -1.84
CA ILE A 72 11.32 7.74 -0.50
C ILE A 72 11.99 6.68 0.38
N LEU A 73 11.48 5.46 0.36
CA LEU A 73 12.05 4.38 1.18
C LEU A 73 13.46 4.01 0.75
N HIS A 74 13.74 4.00 -0.56
CA HIS A 74 15.09 3.76 -1.05
C HIS A 74 16.04 4.89 -0.64
N GLU A 75 15.60 6.14 -0.74
CA GLU A 75 16.40 7.30 -0.34
C GLU A 75 16.74 7.30 1.15
N GLN A 76 15.84 6.77 1.97
CA GLN A 76 16.07 6.66 3.41
C GLN A 76 16.99 5.49 3.78
N GLY A 77 17.35 4.67 2.82
CA GLY A 77 18.28 3.57 3.05
C GLY A 77 17.64 2.30 3.58
N PHE A 78 16.32 2.16 3.47
CA PHE A 78 15.68 0.91 3.85
C PHE A 78 16.10 -0.22 2.93
N ASN A 79 16.06 -1.44 3.46
CA ASN A 79 16.47 -2.63 2.73
C ASN A 79 15.61 -2.79 1.46
N SER A 80 16.29 -2.86 0.33
CA SER A 80 15.66 -2.99 -0.98
C SER A 80 14.76 -4.23 -1.08
N ALA A 81 15.17 -5.34 -0.46
CA ALA A 81 14.36 -6.56 -0.47
C ALA A 81 13.04 -6.36 0.28
N TRP A 82 13.03 -5.58 1.35
CA TRP A 82 11.81 -5.26 2.09
C TRP A 82 10.86 -4.42 1.25
N ILE A 83 11.39 -3.44 0.52
CA ILE A 83 10.60 -2.57 -0.35
C ILE A 83 9.97 -3.40 -1.47
N GLU A 84 10.76 -4.22 -2.13
CA GLU A 84 10.29 -5.09 -3.21
C GLU A 84 9.19 -6.05 -2.72
N MET A 85 9.38 -6.64 -1.56
CA MET A 85 8.41 -7.55 -0.97
C MET A 85 7.11 -6.82 -0.62
N GLN A 86 7.21 -5.61 -0.07
CA GLN A 86 6.03 -4.80 0.28
C GLN A 86 5.23 -4.45 -0.96
N LEU A 87 5.90 -4.17 -2.07
CA LEU A 87 5.26 -3.83 -3.33
C LEU A 87 4.81 -5.06 -4.12
N ALA A 88 5.05 -6.24 -3.61
CA ALA A 88 4.75 -7.50 -4.29
C ALA A 88 5.44 -7.61 -5.66
N HIS A 89 6.63 -7.02 -5.78
CA HIS A 89 7.42 -7.18 -7.00
C HIS A 89 7.95 -8.60 -7.07
N VAL A 90 7.79 -9.24 -8.22
CA VAL A 90 8.31 -10.59 -8.43
C VAL A 90 9.81 -10.50 -8.62
N ASP A 91 10.55 -11.28 -7.81
CA ASP A 91 11.98 -11.39 -8.00
C ASP A 91 12.24 -12.07 -9.33
N LYS A 92 12.97 -11.37 -10.20
CA LYS A 92 13.35 -11.89 -11.53
C LYS A 92 14.28 -13.10 -11.42
N ASN A 93 14.93 -13.26 -10.27
CA ASN A 93 15.73 -14.43 -9.97
C ASN A 93 14.84 -15.48 -9.28
N ALA A 94 14.34 -16.43 -10.09
CA ALA A 94 13.43 -17.46 -9.62
C ALA A 94 14.01 -18.30 -8.49
N ILE A 95 15.31 -18.53 -8.48
CA ILE A 95 16.00 -19.29 -7.44
C ILE A 95 15.91 -18.58 -6.10
N ARG A 96 16.18 -17.27 -6.09
CA ARG A 96 16.09 -16.44 -4.90
C ARG A 96 14.66 -16.40 -4.38
N GLY A 97 13.69 -16.20 -5.26
CA GLY A 97 12.29 -16.16 -4.90
C GLY A 97 11.78 -17.46 -4.30
N THR A 98 12.31 -18.58 -4.79
CA THR A 98 11.91 -19.92 -4.31
C THR A 98 12.37 -20.18 -2.88
N TYR A 99 13.56 -19.72 -2.51
CA TYR A 99 14.15 -20.01 -1.19
C TYR A 99 13.85 -18.96 -0.14
N ASN A 100 13.36 -17.82 -0.53
CA ASN A 100 13.12 -16.74 0.42
C ASN A 100 11.73 -16.83 1.02
N HIS A 101 11.60 -17.70 2.02
CA HIS A 101 10.35 -17.84 2.77
C HIS A 101 10.20 -16.76 3.86
N ALA A 102 11.28 -16.09 4.19
CA ALA A 102 11.24 -15.01 5.16
C ALA A 102 10.58 -13.79 4.51
N GLN A 103 9.40 -13.43 4.97
CA GLN A 103 8.67 -12.30 4.42
C GLN A 103 9.11 -10.96 5.00
N TYR A 104 10.17 -10.97 5.82
CA TYR A 104 10.72 -9.77 6.44
C TYR A 104 9.65 -8.94 7.18
N LEU A 105 8.70 -9.63 7.82
CA LEU A 105 7.52 -8.98 8.39
C LEU A 105 7.87 -7.91 9.43
N ASP A 106 8.82 -8.20 10.32
CA ASP A 106 9.21 -7.25 11.36
C ASP A 106 9.84 -6.00 10.76
N GLY A 107 10.81 -6.19 9.85
CA GLY A 107 11.46 -5.07 9.17
C GLY A 107 10.48 -4.27 8.31
N ARG A 108 9.62 -4.96 7.61
CA ARG A 108 8.60 -4.30 6.78
C ARG A 108 7.60 -3.53 7.64
N ARG A 109 7.23 -4.07 8.81
CA ARG A 109 6.34 -3.38 9.75
C ARG A 109 6.95 -2.06 10.23
N GLU A 110 8.22 -2.09 10.61
CA GLU A 110 8.94 -0.89 11.03
C GLU A 110 9.05 0.12 9.89
N MET A 111 9.38 -0.37 8.71
CA MET A 111 9.50 0.45 7.50
C MET A 111 8.18 1.16 7.18
N MET A 112 7.07 0.44 7.19
CA MET A 112 5.77 1.02 6.88
C MET A 112 5.28 1.95 7.97
N GLN A 113 5.63 1.67 9.23
CA GLN A 113 5.31 2.58 10.33
C GLN A 113 6.10 3.89 10.18
N TRP A 114 7.38 3.78 9.83
CA TRP A 114 8.19 4.96 9.55
C TRP A 114 7.58 5.79 8.42
N TYR A 115 7.16 5.14 7.34
CA TYR A 115 6.59 5.83 6.18
C TYR A 115 5.29 6.55 6.54
N ALA A 116 4.41 5.88 7.29
CA ALA A 116 3.15 6.48 7.74
C ALA A 116 3.40 7.70 8.64
N ASP A 117 4.36 7.60 9.54
CA ASP A 117 4.74 8.72 10.42
C ASP A 117 5.35 9.87 9.61
N TYR A 118 6.12 9.55 8.58
CA TYR A 118 6.69 10.55 7.69
C TYR A 118 5.59 11.34 6.96
N ILE A 119 4.59 10.64 6.44
CA ILE A 119 3.45 11.28 5.77
C ILE A 119 2.68 12.17 6.74
N ASP A 120 2.45 11.70 7.97
CA ASP A 120 1.80 12.50 9.01
C ASP A 120 2.60 13.77 9.31
N SER A 121 3.93 13.68 9.32
CA SER A 121 4.78 14.85 9.57
C SER A 121 4.65 15.90 8.47
N LEU A 122 4.49 15.48 7.22
CA LEU A 122 4.27 16.40 6.10
C LEU A 122 2.95 17.14 6.24
N SER A 123 1.91 16.44 6.64
CA SER A 123 0.59 17.01 6.85
C SER A 123 0.62 18.05 7.96
N LYS A 124 1.34 17.80 9.04
CA LYS A 124 1.49 18.73 10.16
C LYS A 124 2.27 19.99 9.76
N GLN A 125 3.28 19.85 8.90
CA GLN A 125 4.04 21.00 8.39
C GLN A 125 3.17 21.93 7.58
N GLU A 126 2.27 21.41 6.77
CA GLU A 126 1.33 22.24 6.02
C GLU A 126 0.36 22.98 6.93
N SER A 127 -0.06 22.37 8.02
CA SER A 127 -0.97 22.98 8.98
C SER A 127 -0.33 24.15 9.74
N GLN A 128 1.00 24.16 9.85
CA GLN A 128 1.73 25.19 10.57
C GLN A 128 2.23 26.32 9.66
N GLY A 129 2.17 26.09 8.39
CA GLY A 129 2.52 27.10 7.37
C GLY A 129 1.30 27.88 6.93
#